data_add7aa77ced8ae62e9898133de4bec77
#
_entry.id   add7aa77ced8ae62e9898133de4bec77
#
_cell.length_a   1.000
_cell.length_b   1.000
_cell.length_c   1.000
_cell.angle_alpha   90.00
_cell.angle_beta   90.00
_cell.angle_gamma   90.00
#
_symmetry.space_group_name_H-M   'P 1'
#
loop_
_entity.id
_entity.type
_entity.pdbx_description
1 polymer ?
#
loop_
_entity_poly.entity_id
_entity_poly.type
_entity_poly.pdbx_seq_one_letter_code
_entity_poly.pdbx_strand_id
1 'polypeptide(L)'
;MSSAFSIDHLGIAVRSLSAAKAIYEKLGLNVSPEETVEHEQVRLVMVPVGESRLELLEATSENSTIAKFIAKRGEGLHHICLKVPDLPGAVVRLKKDGVRLVSEEIKAGAGGHQYVFIHPAGTGGVLLELVQG
;
A
#
# COMPACT_ATOMS: atom_id res chain seq x y z
N MET A 1 21.57 11.09 11.72
CA MET A 1 20.38 10.69 12.39
C MET A 1 19.78 9.44 11.77
N SER A 2 19.61 8.44 12.55
CA SER A 2 18.93 7.27 12.04
C SER A 2 17.42 7.45 12.21
N SER A 3 16.70 6.75 11.41
CA SER A 3 15.26 6.76 11.47
C SER A 3 14.79 5.35 11.81
N ALA A 4 13.81 5.26 12.70
CA ALA A 4 13.10 4.01 12.92
C ALA A 4 12.11 3.74 11.79
N PHE A 5 11.99 4.64 10.83
CA PHE A 5 11.16 4.48 9.64
C PHE A 5 11.89 3.63 8.61
N SER A 6 11.15 2.85 7.85
CA SER A 6 11.68 2.11 6.70
C SER A 6 10.62 2.04 5.63
N ILE A 7 11.03 1.71 4.40
CA ILE A 7 10.06 1.43 3.34
C ILE A 7 9.54 0.02 3.58
N ASP A 8 8.24 -0.10 3.85
CA ASP A 8 7.62 -1.41 4.04
C ASP A 8 7.35 -2.08 2.70
N HIS A 9 6.71 -1.36 1.80
CA HIS A 9 6.42 -1.90 0.46
C HIS A 9 6.09 -0.79 -0.53
N LEU A 10 6.09 -1.17 -1.81
CA LEU A 10 5.58 -0.37 -2.91
C LEU A 10 4.35 -1.09 -3.46
N GLY A 11 3.23 -0.39 -3.53
CA GLY A 11 1.98 -0.95 -4.04
C GLY A 11 1.83 -0.70 -5.53
N ILE A 12 1.60 -1.77 -6.29
CA ILE A 12 1.47 -1.73 -7.74
C ILE A 12 0.09 -2.25 -8.12
N ALA A 13 -0.68 -1.42 -8.80
CA ALA A 13 -2.02 -1.79 -9.28
C ALA A 13 -1.90 -2.56 -10.58
N VAL A 14 -2.50 -3.74 -10.64
CA VAL A 14 -2.45 -4.62 -11.82
C VAL A 14 -3.85 -5.11 -12.16
N ARG A 15 -4.07 -5.39 -13.44
CA ARG A 15 -5.35 -5.94 -13.90
C ARG A 15 -5.51 -7.42 -13.56
N SER A 16 -4.40 -8.15 -13.51
CA SER A 16 -4.42 -9.59 -13.25
C SER A 16 -3.20 -9.98 -12.44
N LEU A 17 -3.42 -10.51 -11.23
CA LEU A 17 -2.32 -11.01 -10.40
C LEU A 17 -1.60 -12.16 -11.08
N SER A 18 -2.34 -13.08 -11.69
CA SER A 18 -1.71 -14.25 -12.30
C SER A 18 -0.80 -13.86 -13.45
N ALA A 19 -1.16 -12.84 -14.21
CA ALA A 19 -0.30 -12.33 -15.29
C ALA A 19 0.87 -11.51 -14.73
N ALA A 20 0.60 -10.64 -13.76
CA ALA A 20 1.60 -9.70 -13.25
C ALA A 20 2.72 -10.38 -12.49
N LYS A 21 2.42 -11.44 -11.72
CA LYS A 21 3.46 -12.09 -10.90
C LYS A 21 4.46 -12.89 -11.72
N ALA A 22 4.15 -13.19 -12.98
CA ALA A 22 5.01 -14.05 -13.81
C ALA A 22 6.41 -13.50 -13.98
N ILE A 23 6.58 -12.18 -14.18
CA ILE A 23 7.91 -11.60 -14.37
C ILE A 23 8.76 -11.74 -13.08
N TYR A 24 8.13 -11.60 -11.93
CA TYR A 24 8.86 -11.70 -10.66
C TYR A 24 9.28 -13.13 -10.38
N GLU A 25 8.44 -14.10 -10.71
CA GLU A 25 8.78 -15.52 -10.60
C GLU A 25 9.94 -15.88 -11.55
N LYS A 26 9.92 -15.33 -12.77
CA LYS A 26 10.99 -15.55 -13.75
C LYS A 26 12.33 -14.97 -13.29
N LEU A 27 12.30 -13.91 -12.49
CA LEU A 27 13.50 -13.34 -11.91
C LEU A 27 14.04 -14.18 -10.75
N GLY A 28 13.28 -15.16 -10.28
CA GLY A 28 13.68 -16.00 -9.15
C GLY A 28 13.18 -15.48 -7.80
N LEU A 29 12.30 -14.47 -7.82
CA LEU A 29 11.74 -13.94 -6.58
C LEU A 29 10.60 -14.83 -6.10
N ASN A 30 10.39 -14.85 -4.78
CA ASN A 30 9.29 -15.60 -4.17
C ASN A 30 8.04 -14.72 -4.16
N VAL A 31 6.93 -15.30 -4.59
CA VAL A 31 5.63 -14.62 -4.58
C VAL A 31 4.77 -15.30 -3.52
N SER A 32 4.21 -14.51 -2.60
CA SER A 32 3.39 -15.04 -1.53
C SER A 32 2.08 -15.63 -2.06
N PRO A 33 1.37 -16.44 -1.25
CA PRO A 33 -0.02 -16.79 -1.57
C PRO A 33 -0.89 -15.54 -1.66
N GLU A 34 -2.00 -15.65 -2.40
CA GLU A 34 -2.95 -14.54 -2.50
C GLU A 34 -3.66 -14.33 -1.17
N GLU A 35 -3.89 -13.05 -0.87
CA GLU A 35 -4.69 -12.64 0.27
C GLU A 35 -5.77 -11.68 -0.23
N THR A 36 -6.99 -11.81 0.29
CA THR A 36 -8.09 -10.89 -0.03
C THR A 36 -8.35 -9.98 1.16
N VAL A 37 -8.41 -8.67 0.89
CA VAL A 37 -8.80 -7.68 1.91
C VAL A 37 -10.18 -7.18 1.51
N GLU A 38 -11.22 -7.74 2.16
CA GLU A 38 -12.60 -7.57 1.76
C GLU A 38 -13.05 -6.11 1.77
N HIS A 39 -12.74 -5.38 2.84
CA HIS A 39 -13.21 -3.99 2.97
C HIS A 39 -12.51 -3.04 2.00
N GLU A 40 -11.36 -3.42 1.46
CA GLU A 40 -10.65 -2.65 0.43
C GLU A 40 -10.98 -3.14 -0.98
N GLN A 41 -11.68 -4.28 -1.08
CA GLN A 41 -12.07 -4.89 -2.34
C GLN A 41 -10.86 -5.16 -3.25
N VAL A 42 -9.82 -5.77 -2.68
CA VAL A 42 -8.61 -6.13 -3.41
C VAL A 42 -8.15 -7.55 -3.06
N ARG A 43 -7.48 -8.17 -4.02
CA ARG A 43 -6.62 -9.34 -3.80
C ARG A 43 -5.19 -8.88 -4.00
N LEU A 44 -4.28 -9.46 -3.24
CA LEU A 44 -2.89 -9.06 -3.32
C LEU A 44 -1.96 -10.23 -3.13
N VAL A 45 -0.73 -10.06 -3.63
CA VAL A 45 0.41 -10.90 -3.30
C VAL A 45 1.57 -9.99 -2.92
N MET A 46 2.46 -10.52 -2.09
CA MET A 46 3.69 -9.85 -1.72
C MET A 46 4.88 -10.52 -2.37
N VAL A 47 5.82 -9.72 -2.83
CA VAL A 47 7.07 -10.18 -3.43
C VAL A 47 8.20 -9.54 -2.61
N PRO A 48 8.81 -10.29 -1.67
CA PRO A 48 9.93 -9.73 -0.89
C PRO A 48 11.12 -9.41 -1.78
N VAL A 49 11.70 -8.23 -1.58
CA VAL A 49 12.88 -7.76 -2.29
C VAL A 49 13.79 -7.10 -1.26
N GLY A 50 14.80 -7.83 -0.78
CA GLY A 50 15.65 -7.32 0.28
C GLY A 50 14.85 -7.03 1.54
N GLU A 51 14.98 -5.83 2.08
CA GLU A 51 14.27 -5.42 3.29
C GLU A 51 12.87 -4.89 3.02
N SER A 52 12.52 -4.71 1.75
CA SER A 52 11.21 -4.19 1.35
C SER A 52 10.44 -5.25 0.58
N ARG A 53 9.25 -4.89 0.12
CA ARG A 53 8.41 -5.79 -0.65
C ARG A 53 7.72 -5.01 -1.75
N LEU A 54 7.37 -5.71 -2.82
CA LEU A 54 6.41 -5.21 -3.79
C LEU A 54 5.07 -5.83 -3.44
N GLU A 55 4.02 -5.02 -3.46
CA GLU A 55 2.65 -5.50 -3.26
C GLU A 55 1.91 -5.36 -4.58
N LEU A 56 1.50 -6.48 -5.16
CA LEU A 56 0.71 -6.46 -6.40
C LEU A 56 -0.76 -6.53 -6.01
N LEU A 57 -1.55 -5.57 -6.50
CA LEU A 57 -2.94 -5.38 -6.08
C LEU A 57 -3.87 -5.50 -7.27
N GLU A 58 -4.84 -6.41 -7.17
CA GLU A 58 -5.90 -6.58 -8.17
C GLU A 58 -7.24 -6.27 -7.51
N ALA A 59 -8.08 -5.47 -8.19
CA ALA A 59 -9.40 -5.14 -7.69
C ALA A 59 -10.31 -6.37 -7.74
N THR A 60 -11.14 -6.54 -6.71
CA THR A 60 -12.19 -7.58 -6.71
C THR A 60 -13.54 -7.02 -7.10
N SER A 61 -13.64 -5.70 -7.29
CA SER A 61 -14.89 -5.01 -7.61
C SER A 61 -14.58 -3.71 -8.34
N GLU A 62 -15.49 -3.28 -9.19
CA GLU A 62 -15.39 -1.98 -9.88
C GLU A 62 -15.39 -0.81 -8.91
N ASN A 63 -15.89 -1.02 -7.70
CA ASN A 63 -15.99 0.04 -6.69
C ASN A 63 -14.70 0.22 -5.89
N SER A 64 -13.71 -0.66 -6.06
CA SER A 64 -12.47 -0.53 -5.30
C SER A 64 -11.65 0.67 -5.78
N THR A 65 -10.81 1.18 -4.87
CA THR A 65 -9.90 2.28 -5.22
C THR A 65 -8.90 1.85 -6.29
N ILE A 66 -8.50 0.58 -6.29
CA ILE A 66 -7.58 0.04 -7.29
C ILE A 66 -8.24 0.01 -8.68
N ALA A 67 -9.52 -0.41 -8.77
CA ALA A 67 -10.23 -0.40 -10.03
C ALA A 67 -10.34 1.02 -10.59
N LYS A 68 -10.67 1.98 -9.72
CA LYS A 68 -10.78 3.39 -10.11
C LYS A 68 -9.44 3.97 -10.56
N PHE A 69 -8.37 3.59 -9.86
CA PHE A 69 -7.02 4.03 -10.23
C PHE A 69 -6.66 3.53 -11.63
N ILE A 70 -6.88 2.23 -11.90
CA ILE A 70 -6.55 1.64 -13.20
C ILE A 70 -7.39 2.25 -14.30
N ALA A 71 -8.68 2.49 -14.04
CA ALA A 71 -9.55 3.12 -15.03
C ALA A 71 -9.06 4.51 -15.42
N LYS A 72 -8.47 5.23 -14.48
CA LYS A 72 -8.02 6.60 -14.69
C LYS A 72 -6.59 6.69 -15.21
N ARG A 73 -5.70 5.83 -14.75
CA ARG A 73 -4.25 5.95 -15.00
C ARG A 73 -3.62 4.70 -15.61
N GLY A 74 -4.36 3.59 -15.71
CA GLY A 74 -3.80 2.31 -16.12
C GLY A 74 -3.08 1.62 -14.99
N GLU A 75 -2.41 0.51 -15.31
CA GLU A 75 -1.60 -0.22 -14.35
C GLU A 75 -0.36 0.58 -13.96
N GLY A 76 0.12 0.39 -12.74
CA GLY A 76 1.35 1.03 -12.32
C GLY A 76 1.43 1.24 -10.82
N LEU A 77 2.44 2.01 -10.43
CA LEU A 77 2.70 2.31 -9.03
C LEU A 77 1.52 3.08 -8.42
N HIS A 78 0.93 2.51 -7.38
CA HIS A 78 -0.24 3.07 -6.72
C HIS A 78 0.13 3.83 -5.45
N HIS A 79 1.02 3.26 -4.61
CA HIS A 79 1.39 3.91 -3.36
C HIS A 79 2.75 3.45 -2.87
N ILE A 80 3.32 4.24 -1.97
CA ILE A 80 4.54 3.91 -1.22
C ILE A 80 4.12 3.78 0.23
N CYS A 81 4.54 2.72 0.90
CA CYS A 81 4.23 2.49 2.31
C CYS A 81 5.48 2.60 3.16
N LEU A 82 5.42 3.45 4.18
CA LEU A 82 6.47 3.55 5.20
C LEU A 82 6.02 2.82 6.46
N LYS A 83 6.93 2.04 7.03
CA LYS A 83 6.74 1.42 8.33
C LYS A 83 7.15 2.43 9.40
N VAL A 84 6.25 2.68 10.35
CA VAL A 84 6.51 3.65 11.41
C VAL A 84 6.41 2.96 12.79
N PRO A 85 7.23 3.35 13.75
CA PRO A 85 7.26 2.67 15.05
C PRO A 85 6.05 2.99 15.93
N ASP A 86 5.43 4.15 15.73
CA ASP A 86 4.30 4.59 16.55
C ASP A 86 3.26 5.28 15.64
N LEU A 87 2.42 4.46 15.02
CA LEU A 87 1.41 4.98 14.11
C LEU A 87 0.40 5.91 14.79
N PRO A 88 -0.18 5.56 15.96
CA PRO A 88 -1.09 6.49 16.61
C PRO A 88 -0.48 7.84 16.92
N GLY A 89 0.78 7.86 17.39
CA GLY A 89 1.49 9.10 17.67
C GLY A 89 1.75 9.91 16.42
N ALA A 90 2.11 9.24 15.32
CA ALA A 90 2.31 9.91 14.03
C ALA A 90 1.02 10.54 13.53
N VAL A 91 -0.12 9.85 13.65
CA VAL A 91 -1.43 10.37 13.23
C VAL A 91 -1.80 11.61 14.03
N VAL A 92 -1.61 11.58 15.35
CA VAL A 92 -1.89 12.75 16.21
C VAL A 92 -1.05 13.94 15.77
N ARG A 93 0.25 13.71 15.52
CA ARG A 93 1.16 14.78 15.10
C ARG A 93 0.77 15.37 13.74
N LEU A 94 0.43 14.50 12.78
CA LEU A 94 0.03 14.95 11.45
C LEU A 94 -1.25 15.78 11.51
N LYS A 95 -2.24 15.36 12.26
CA LYS A 95 -3.49 16.09 12.42
C LYS A 95 -3.26 17.44 13.06
N LYS A 96 -2.42 17.49 14.08
CA LYS A 96 -2.07 18.74 14.77
C LYS A 96 -1.42 19.73 13.81
N ASP A 97 -0.61 19.24 12.88
CA ASP A 97 0.07 20.08 11.91
C ASP A 97 -0.77 20.39 10.67
N GLY A 98 -2.04 20.00 10.68
CA GLY A 98 -2.96 20.30 9.59
C GLY A 98 -2.79 19.41 8.35
N VAL A 99 -2.10 18.29 8.47
CA VAL A 99 -1.91 17.38 7.34
C VAL A 99 -3.20 16.61 7.08
N ARG A 100 -3.63 16.59 5.82
CA ARG A 100 -4.85 15.91 5.42
C ARG A 100 -4.60 14.43 5.25
N LEU A 101 -5.40 13.62 5.96
CA LEU A 101 -5.40 12.17 5.79
C LEU A 101 -6.57 11.76 4.89
N VAL A 102 -6.41 10.64 4.19
CA VAL A 102 -7.50 10.11 3.36
C VAL A 102 -8.66 9.64 4.25
N SER A 103 -8.34 9.07 5.41
CA SER A 103 -9.33 8.65 6.40
C SER A 103 -8.90 9.16 7.76
N GLU A 104 -9.87 9.62 8.57
CA GLU A 104 -9.61 10.07 9.93
C GLU A 104 -9.18 8.95 10.86
N GLU A 105 -9.51 7.71 10.53
CA GLU A 105 -9.31 6.57 11.40
C GLU A 105 -8.21 5.65 10.89
N ILE A 106 -7.48 5.05 11.83
CA ILE A 106 -6.54 3.98 11.54
C ILE A 106 -7.34 2.74 11.15
N LYS A 107 -6.97 2.13 10.03
CA LYS A 107 -7.63 0.95 9.49
C LYS A 107 -6.75 -0.27 9.63
N ALA A 108 -7.33 -1.46 9.49
CA ALA A 108 -6.60 -2.72 9.43
C ALA A 108 -6.64 -3.26 8.01
N GLY A 109 -5.50 -3.69 7.49
CA GLY A 109 -5.36 -4.20 6.14
C GLY A 109 -4.78 -5.60 6.09
N ALA A 110 -3.98 -5.87 5.06
CA ALA A 110 -3.36 -7.17 4.83
C ALA A 110 -2.62 -7.65 6.07
N GLY A 111 -2.85 -8.92 6.45
CA GLY A 111 -2.21 -9.49 7.62
C GLY A 111 -2.62 -8.85 8.95
N GLY A 112 -3.69 -8.06 8.97
CA GLY A 112 -4.14 -7.37 10.18
C GLY A 112 -3.34 -6.14 10.55
N HIS A 113 -2.42 -5.69 9.70
CA HIS A 113 -1.60 -4.52 9.97
C HIS A 113 -2.43 -3.24 9.99
N GLN A 114 -2.14 -2.36 10.93
CA GLN A 114 -2.80 -1.06 11.04
C GLN A 114 -2.13 -0.05 10.11
N TYR A 115 -2.94 0.76 9.44
CA TYR A 115 -2.42 1.72 8.46
C TYR A 115 -3.31 2.96 8.34
N VAL A 116 -2.71 4.03 7.77
CA VAL A 116 -3.43 5.21 7.28
C VAL A 116 -2.80 5.66 5.97
N PHE A 117 -3.55 6.43 5.19
CA PHE A 117 -3.02 7.09 3.99
C PHE A 117 -2.99 8.60 4.19
N ILE A 118 -1.89 9.23 3.80
CA ILE A 118 -1.78 10.69 3.71
C ILE A 118 -2.28 11.11 2.34
N HIS A 119 -3.14 12.13 2.31
CA HIS A 119 -3.70 12.62 1.04
C HIS A 119 -2.59 13.13 0.13
N PRO A 120 -2.61 12.80 -1.18
CA PRO A 120 -1.53 13.19 -2.10
C PRO A 120 -1.28 14.69 -2.20
N ALA A 121 -2.25 15.52 -1.85
CA ALA A 121 -2.06 16.97 -1.85
C ALA A 121 -0.93 17.41 -0.89
N GLY A 122 -0.66 16.62 0.16
CA GLY A 122 0.40 16.95 1.13
C GLY A 122 1.75 16.31 0.83
N THR A 123 1.85 15.52 -0.24
CA THR A 123 3.04 14.71 -0.53
C THR A 123 3.51 14.86 -1.97
N GLY A 124 3.16 15.94 -2.63
CA GLY A 124 3.57 16.18 -4.01
C GLY A 124 2.92 15.24 -5.02
N GLY A 125 1.72 14.75 -4.71
CA GLY A 125 0.96 13.88 -5.62
C GLY A 125 1.21 12.39 -5.42
N VAL A 126 2.01 12.01 -4.40
CA VAL A 126 2.28 10.61 -4.09
C VAL A 126 1.32 10.14 -3.00
N LEU A 127 0.61 9.04 -3.25
CA LEU A 127 -0.20 8.42 -2.20
C LEU A 127 0.75 7.70 -1.24
N LEU A 128 0.83 8.22 -0.02
CA LEU A 128 1.75 7.73 0.98
C LEU A 128 0.97 7.00 2.08
N GLU A 129 1.29 5.73 2.27
CA GLU A 129 0.72 4.90 3.32
C GLU A 129 1.69 4.84 4.50
N LEU A 130 1.15 4.86 5.71
CA LEU A 130 1.94 4.59 6.93
C LEU A 130 1.37 3.34 7.56
N VAL A 131 2.24 2.42 7.94
CA VAL A 131 1.86 1.17 8.59
C VAL A 131 2.60 1.01 9.90
N GLN A 132 1.90 0.48 10.91
CA GLN A 132 2.50 0.24 12.23
C GLN A 132 3.57 -0.84 12.11
N GLY A 133 4.77 -0.54 12.56
CA GLY A 133 5.89 -1.48 12.58
C GLY A 133 6.10 -2.19 13.88
#